data_82720e001d470e1d32507396dae1f6a7
#
_entry.id   82720e001d470e1d32507396dae1f6a7
#
_cell.length_a   1.000
_cell.length_b   1.000
_cell.length_c   1.000
_cell.angle_alpha   90.00
_cell.angle_beta   90.00
_cell.angle_gamma   90.00
#
_symmetry.space_group_name_H-M   'P 1'
#
loop_
_entity.id
_entity.type
_entity.pdbx_description
1 polymer ?
#
loop_
_entity_poly.entity_id
_entity_poly.type
_entity_poly.pdbx_seq_one_letter_code
_entity_poly.pdbx_strand_id
1 'polypeptide(L)'
;KTHFKHIPAIISWEKNISDVPPIDGIIIANEFFDVIPTERFKYSKKKFSKLFITASDNKLDCKWIEDDSFDKLFEQSCNNHKIDLIDGYVSELNGNYNAWIKNISNSISKGIIIVIDYGYHAREYYLDDRNNGTLVCMSSHTPNFNPFTNIGNQDISSFVNFSHISNISSKYNLKTVGYLSQASLLLNLGILDIYNEKKINNNPFELNNLKNILLPNTMGELFKALILSKNINQDLLSIKEFNQLEKL
;
A
#
# COMPACT_ATOMS: atom_id res chain seq x y z
N LYS A 1 14.99 -0.77 21.50
CA LYS A 1 15.35 0.41 22.33
C LYS A 1 16.86 0.71 22.36
N THR A 2 17.74 -0.25 22.09
CA THR A 2 19.21 -0.10 22.16
C THR A 2 19.82 0.66 20.96
N HIS A 3 19.21 0.63 19.79
CA HIS A 3 19.77 1.24 18.56
C HIS A 3 19.68 2.78 18.50
N PHE A 4 18.88 3.40 19.36
CA PHE A 4 18.60 4.84 19.29
C PHE A 4 19.26 5.67 20.39
N LYS A 5 20.19 5.09 21.15
CA LYS A 5 20.85 5.76 22.29
C LYS A 5 21.63 7.04 21.97
N HIS A 6 21.96 7.26 20.70
CA HIS A 6 22.79 8.39 20.26
C HIS A 6 21.98 9.44 19.45
N ILE A 7 20.66 9.25 19.31
CA ILE A 7 19.81 10.24 18.63
C ILE A 7 19.37 11.27 19.67
N PRO A 8 19.68 12.57 19.49
CA PRO A 8 19.23 13.63 20.38
C PRO A 8 17.73 13.93 20.15
N ALA A 9 16.89 12.93 20.32
CA ALA A 9 15.45 13.00 20.09
C ALA A 9 14.70 12.22 21.16
N ILE A 10 13.49 12.64 21.44
CA ILE A 10 12.55 11.90 22.28
C ILE A 10 11.93 10.80 21.43
N ILE A 11 12.08 9.55 21.84
CA ILE A 11 11.49 8.38 21.16
C ILE A 11 10.43 7.80 22.07
N SER A 12 9.19 7.74 21.58
CA SER A 12 8.08 7.03 22.21
C SER A 12 7.64 5.84 21.36
N TRP A 13 7.01 4.88 22.02
CA TRP A 13 6.44 3.69 21.40
C TRP A 13 4.98 3.60 21.79
N GLU A 14 4.11 3.80 20.84
CA GLU A 14 2.68 3.79 21.06
C GLU A 14 2.09 2.45 20.60
N LYS A 15 1.10 1.96 21.31
CA LYS A 15 0.44 0.71 20.99
C LYS A 15 -0.59 0.88 19.87
N ASN A 16 -1.28 2.00 19.87
CA ASN A 16 -2.31 2.32 18.88
C ASN A 16 -2.02 3.69 18.27
N ILE A 17 -2.33 3.86 17.01
CA ILE A 17 -2.21 5.15 16.33
C ILE A 17 -3.11 6.24 16.97
N SER A 18 -4.23 5.85 17.56
CA SER A 18 -5.13 6.76 18.28
C SER A 18 -4.50 7.37 19.55
N ASP A 19 -3.44 6.76 20.07
CA ASP A 19 -2.74 7.22 21.27
C ASP A 19 -1.67 8.28 20.92
N VAL A 20 -1.38 8.45 19.62
CA VAL A 20 -0.45 9.46 19.10
C VAL A 20 -1.19 10.81 19.03
N PRO A 21 -0.73 11.85 19.76
CA PRO A 21 -1.29 13.18 19.62
C PRO A 21 -1.05 13.72 18.21
N PRO A 22 -1.92 14.61 17.70
CA PRO A 22 -1.72 15.20 16.37
C PRO A 22 -0.38 15.92 16.27
N ILE A 23 0.43 15.56 15.29
CA ILE A 23 1.77 16.11 15.08
C ILE A 23 1.81 17.10 13.90
N ASP A 24 2.75 18.03 13.95
CA ASP A 24 3.25 18.75 12.79
C ASP A 24 4.51 18.04 12.31
N GLY A 25 4.45 17.34 11.17
CA GLY A 25 5.59 16.52 10.76
C GLY A 25 5.33 15.56 9.62
N ILE A 26 5.99 14.40 9.68
CA ILE A 26 5.95 13.36 8.64
C ILE A 26 5.49 12.04 9.25
N ILE A 27 4.55 11.38 8.59
CA ILE A 27 4.16 9.99 8.85
C ILE A 27 4.68 9.14 7.69
N ILE A 28 5.37 8.04 8.00
CA ILE A 28 5.83 7.06 7.01
C ILE A 28 5.12 5.73 7.29
N ALA A 29 4.41 5.22 6.28
CA ALA A 29 3.79 3.90 6.27
C ALA A 29 4.47 3.08 5.17
N ASN A 30 5.44 2.27 5.57
CA ASN A 30 6.19 1.39 4.67
C ASN A 30 5.75 -0.05 4.88
N GLU A 31 5.33 -0.73 3.81
CA GLU A 31 4.80 -2.10 3.86
C GLU A 31 3.77 -2.26 4.98
N PHE A 32 2.77 -1.41 4.94
CA PHE A 32 1.74 -1.33 5.98
C PHE A 32 0.34 -1.62 5.42
N PHE A 33 0.03 -1.14 4.23
CA PHE A 33 -1.30 -1.27 3.65
C PHE A 33 -1.53 -2.64 2.99
N ASP A 34 -0.47 -3.32 2.57
CA ASP A 34 -0.51 -4.65 1.96
C ASP A 34 -0.96 -5.75 2.93
N VAL A 35 -0.66 -5.60 4.23
CA VAL A 35 -1.01 -6.57 5.29
C VAL A 35 -2.35 -6.26 5.98
N ILE A 36 -3.00 -5.15 5.64
CA ILE A 36 -4.34 -4.85 6.18
C ILE A 36 -5.32 -5.90 5.65
N PRO A 37 -6.09 -6.56 6.53
CA PRO A 37 -7.02 -7.61 6.13
C PRO A 37 -7.94 -7.16 5.01
N THR A 38 -7.94 -7.90 3.92
CA THR A 38 -8.71 -7.64 2.72
C THR A 38 -9.79 -8.69 2.51
N GLU A 39 -10.79 -8.37 1.72
CA GLU A 39 -11.87 -9.28 1.36
C GLU A 39 -11.76 -9.65 -0.11
N ARG A 40 -11.86 -10.94 -0.43
CA ARG A 40 -11.88 -11.40 -1.82
C ARG A 40 -13.28 -11.36 -2.38
N PHE A 41 -13.39 -10.87 -3.60
CA PHE A 41 -14.63 -10.87 -4.37
C PHE A 41 -14.49 -11.67 -5.68
N LYS A 42 -15.62 -12.14 -6.16
CA LYS A 42 -15.80 -12.65 -7.52
C LYS A 42 -16.90 -11.83 -8.20
N TYR A 43 -16.60 -11.33 -9.39
CA TYR A 43 -17.58 -10.66 -10.24
C TYR A 43 -18.05 -11.64 -11.31
N SER A 44 -19.33 -11.97 -11.35
CA SER A 44 -19.92 -12.84 -12.37
C SER A 44 -21.39 -12.52 -12.58
N LYS A 45 -21.84 -12.61 -13.84
CA LYS A 45 -23.22 -12.28 -14.24
C LYS A 45 -23.65 -10.88 -13.76
N LYS A 46 -22.72 -9.93 -13.78
CA LYS A 46 -22.91 -8.54 -13.34
C LYS A 46 -23.22 -8.37 -11.85
N LYS A 47 -22.80 -9.32 -11.01
CA LYS A 47 -22.96 -9.28 -9.57
C LYS A 47 -21.65 -9.59 -8.86
N PHE A 48 -21.47 -8.99 -7.70
CA PHE A 48 -20.38 -9.31 -6.79
C PHE A 48 -20.77 -10.43 -5.83
N SER A 49 -19.81 -11.30 -5.55
CA SER A 49 -19.90 -12.30 -4.49
C SER A 49 -18.67 -12.19 -3.61
N LYS A 50 -18.84 -12.28 -2.31
CA LYS A 50 -17.77 -12.29 -1.30
C LYS A 50 -17.34 -13.72 -1.00
N LEU A 51 -16.04 -13.93 -0.81
CA LEU A 51 -15.51 -15.21 -0.37
C LEU A 51 -15.68 -15.39 1.14
N PHE A 52 -16.38 -16.42 1.55
CA PHE A 52 -16.49 -16.86 2.94
C PHE A 52 -15.68 -18.15 3.14
N ILE A 53 -15.04 -18.24 4.31
CA ILE A 53 -14.34 -19.43 4.75
C ILE A 53 -15.25 -20.15 5.76
N THR A 54 -15.49 -21.42 5.49
CA THR A 54 -16.23 -22.32 6.38
C THR A 54 -15.31 -23.42 6.89
N ALA A 55 -15.58 -23.92 8.09
CA ALA A 55 -14.85 -25.03 8.67
C ALA A 55 -15.81 -26.16 8.99
N SER A 56 -15.53 -27.35 8.44
CA SER A 56 -16.24 -28.60 8.77
C SER A 56 -15.25 -29.76 8.81
N ASP A 57 -15.41 -30.64 9.78
CA ASP A 57 -14.63 -31.88 9.91
C ASP A 57 -13.10 -31.66 9.78
N ASN A 58 -12.58 -30.63 10.46
CA ASN A 58 -11.16 -30.20 10.39
C ASN A 58 -10.66 -29.80 8.98
N LYS A 59 -11.57 -29.45 8.07
CA LYS A 59 -11.23 -28.90 6.76
C LYS A 59 -11.80 -27.51 6.61
N LEU A 60 -11.00 -26.65 5.96
CA LEU A 60 -11.47 -25.34 5.52
C LEU A 60 -12.01 -25.46 4.10
N ASP A 61 -13.15 -24.84 3.86
CA ASP A 61 -13.79 -24.75 2.55
C ASP A 61 -14.12 -23.30 2.22
N CYS A 62 -14.28 -23.02 0.93
CA CYS A 62 -14.52 -21.68 0.40
C CYS A 62 -15.91 -21.62 -0.25
N LYS A 63 -16.68 -20.61 0.10
CA LYS A 63 -17.99 -20.37 -0.51
C LYS A 63 -18.14 -18.93 -0.96
N TRP A 64 -18.55 -18.74 -2.22
CA TRP A 64 -18.94 -17.44 -2.76
C TRP A 64 -20.41 -17.15 -2.45
N ILE A 65 -20.68 -15.99 -1.86
CA ILE A 65 -22.04 -15.54 -1.50
C ILE A 65 -22.24 -14.13 -2.10
N GLU A 66 -23.33 -13.93 -2.82
CA GLU A 66 -23.67 -12.61 -3.37
C GLU A 66 -23.73 -11.55 -2.27
N ASP A 67 -23.12 -10.39 -2.52
CA ASP A 67 -23.02 -9.28 -1.57
C ASP A 67 -23.01 -7.94 -2.31
N ASP A 68 -24.15 -7.28 -2.32
CA ASP A 68 -24.35 -6.00 -3.02
C ASP A 68 -23.56 -4.84 -2.37
N SER A 69 -23.03 -5.02 -1.16
CA SER A 69 -22.17 -4.00 -0.53
C SER A 69 -20.87 -3.78 -1.27
N PHE A 70 -20.43 -4.75 -2.07
CA PHE A 70 -19.23 -4.66 -2.89
C PHE A 70 -19.36 -3.71 -4.08
N ASP A 71 -20.55 -3.44 -4.60
CA ASP A 71 -20.76 -2.47 -5.68
C ASP A 71 -20.19 -1.10 -5.30
N LYS A 72 -20.62 -0.59 -4.15
CA LYS A 72 -20.17 0.72 -3.65
C LYS A 72 -18.68 0.72 -3.28
N LEU A 73 -18.19 -0.35 -2.69
CA LEU A 73 -16.78 -0.46 -2.31
C LEU A 73 -15.88 -0.54 -3.56
N PHE A 74 -16.33 -1.25 -4.58
CA PHE A 74 -15.65 -1.32 -5.88
C PHE A 74 -15.60 0.04 -6.57
N GLU A 75 -16.72 0.77 -6.65
CA GLU A 75 -16.75 2.13 -7.18
C GLU A 75 -15.75 3.05 -6.46
N GLN A 76 -15.70 2.98 -5.12
CA GLN A 76 -14.73 3.75 -4.34
C GLN A 76 -13.29 3.36 -4.66
N SER A 77 -13.03 2.08 -4.88
CA SER A 77 -11.71 1.57 -5.20
C SER A 77 -11.22 1.98 -6.59
N CYS A 78 -12.14 2.26 -7.50
CA CYS A 78 -11.85 2.72 -8.85
C CYS A 78 -11.52 4.22 -8.96
N ASN A 79 -11.83 5.02 -7.95
CA ASN A 79 -11.57 6.47 -7.90
C ASN A 79 -12.00 7.20 -9.19
N ASN A 80 -13.27 7.02 -9.59
CA ASN A 80 -13.87 7.56 -10.81
C ASN A 80 -13.32 7.02 -12.16
N HIS A 81 -12.39 6.09 -12.14
CA HIS A 81 -12.03 5.37 -13.37
C HIS A 81 -13.13 4.38 -13.75
N LYS A 82 -13.49 4.38 -15.02
CA LYS A 82 -14.37 3.35 -15.55
C LYS A 82 -13.57 2.05 -15.69
N ILE A 83 -13.92 1.05 -14.88
CA ILE A 83 -13.34 -0.30 -14.90
C ILE A 83 -14.46 -1.28 -15.23
N ASP A 84 -14.34 -1.99 -16.33
CA ASP A 84 -15.27 -3.01 -16.75
C ASP A 84 -14.62 -4.39 -16.47
N LEU A 85 -15.14 -5.14 -15.52
CA LEU A 85 -14.61 -6.46 -15.17
C LEU A 85 -15.17 -7.53 -16.11
N ILE A 86 -14.30 -8.46 -16.51
CA ILE A 86 -14.72 -9.65 -17.26
C ILE A 86 -15.50 -10.63 -16.36
N ASP A 87 -16.35 -11.46 -16.95
CA ASP A 87 -17.10 -12.46 -16.19
C ASP A 87 -16.16 -13.49 -15.54
N GLY A 88 -16.40 -13.78 -14.27
CA GLY A 88 -15.56 -14.67 -13.47
C GLY A 88 -14.34 -13.98 -12.81
N TYR A 89 -14.18 -12.67 -12.95
CA TYR A 89 -13.07 -11.92 -12.35
C TYR A 89 -13.02 -12.07 -10.83
N VAL A 90 -11.85 -12.40 -10.30
CA VAL A 90 -11.61 -12.50 -8.87
C VAL A 90 -10.52 -11.49 -8.48
N SER A 91 -10.73 -10.74 -7.43
CA SER A 91 -9.73 -9.82 -6.88
C SER A 91 -10.03 -9.49 -5.40
N GLU A 92 -9.36 -8.47 -4.88
CA GLU A 92 -9.47 -8.04 -3.49
C GLU A 92 -10.05 -6.63 -3.40
N LEU A 93 -10.84 -6.40 -2.34
CA LEU A 93 -11.30 -5.08 -1.91
C LEU A 93 -10.96 -4.89 -0.43
N ASN A 94 -10.54 -3.70 -0.05
CA ASN A 94 -10.16 -3.42 1.33
C ASN A 94 -11.05 -2.33 1.94
N GLY A 95 -12.09 -2.75 2.65
CA GLY A 95 -12.97 -1.85 3.39
C GLY A 95 -12.32 -1.20 4.61
N ASN A 96 -11.23 -1.77 5.11
CA ASN A 96 -10.54 -1.30 6.32
C ASN A 96 -9.67 -0.05 6.07
N TYR A 97 -9.32 0.25 4.82
CA TYR A 97 -8.54 1.46 4.49
C TYR A 97 -9.20 2.73 5.03
N ASN A 98 -10.53 2.79 5.02
CA ASN A 98 -11.26 3.95 5.52
C ASN A 98 -10.96 4.25 7.00
N ALA A 99 -10.94 3.23 7.85
CA ALA A 99 -10.64 3.38 9.27
C ALA A 99 -9.19 3.81 9.51
N TRP A 100 -8.24 3.21 8.77
CA TRP A 100 -6.84 3.54 8.89
C TRP A 100 -6.52 4.95 8.41
N ILE A 101 -7.01 5.36 7.25
CA ILE A 101 -6.81 6.72 6.72
C ILE A 101 -7.42 7.77 7.64
N LYS A 102 -8.60 7.50 8.22
CA LYS A 102 -9.21 8.37 9.24
C LYS A 102 -8.28 8.55 10.45
N ASN A 103 -7.75 7.46 10.99
CA ASN A 103 -6.88 7.51 12.16
C ASN A 103 -5.55 8.22 11.84
N ILE A 104 -4.93 7.92 10.70
CA ILE A 104 -3.73 8.62 10.21
C ILE A 104 -4.00 10.12 10.08
N SER A 105 -5.15 10.50 9.47
CA SER A 105 -5.50 11.92 9.38
C SER A 105 -5.65 12.59 10.74
N ASN A 106 -6.21 11.90 11.73
CA ASN A 106 -6.36 12.44 13.08
C ASN A 106 -5.02 12.60 13.82
N SER A 107 -4.02 11.81 13.46
CA SER A 107 -2.68 11.85 14.10
C SER A 107 -1.74 12.88 13.48
N ILE A 108 -2.18 13.67 12.49
CA ILE A 108 -1.39 14.74 11.88
C ILE A 108 -2.20 16.03 11.80
N SER A 109 -1.65 17.14 12.33
CA SER A 109 -2.25 18.47 12.22
C SER A 109 -1.81 19.17 10.94
N LYS A 110 -0.51 19.10 10.65
CA LYS A 110 0.12 19.69 9.46
C LYS A 110 1.32 18.85 9.04
N GLY A 111 1.41 18.53 7.76
CA GLY A 111 2.56 17.76 7.28
C GLY A 111 2.26 16.87 6.10
N ILE A 112 3.09 15.84 5.93
CA ILE A 112 2.98 14.87 4.84
C ILE A 112 2.89 13.45 5.39
N ILE A 113 2.17 12.61 4.64
CA ILE A 113 2.11 11.17 4.84
C ILE A 113 2.72 10.53 3.60
N ILE A 114 3.69 9.64 3.79
CA ILE A 114 4.35 8.88 2.74
C ILE A 114 3.94 7.42 2.90
N VAL A 115 3.18 6.90 1.95
CA VAL A 115 2.81 5.48 1.88
C VAL A 115 3.71 4.83 0.84
N ILE A 116 4.52 3.86 1.24
CA ILE A 116 5.39 3.09 0.35
C ILE A 116 4.96 1.63 0.45
N ASP A 117 4.52 1.09 -0.68
CA ASP A 117 4.02 -0.27 -0.73
C ASP A 117 4.06 -0.82 -2.16
N TYR A 118 3.93 -2.13 -2.32
CA TYR A 118 3.77 -2.70 -3.65
C TYR A 118 2.31 -2.70 -4.08
N GLY A 119 2.07 -2.28 -5.31
CA GLY A 119 0.69 -2.13 -5.80
C GLY A 119 0.59 -1.24 -7.03
N TYR A 120 -0.64 -0.88 -7.34
CA TYR A 120 -0.99 -0.23 -8.59
C TYR A 120 -2.07 0.84 -8.40
N HIS A 121 -2.22 1.72 -9.38
CA HIS A 121 -3.43 2.52 -9.53
C HIS A 121 -4.58 1.64 -10.09
N ALA A 122 -5.84 2.07 -9.94
CA ALA A 122 -7.00 1.23 -10.20
C ALA A 122 -7.03 0.57 -11.59
N ARG A 123 -6.67 1.31 -12.65
CA ARG A 123 -6.68 0.76 -14.03
C ARG A 123 -5.67 -0.39 -14.19
N GLU A 124 -4.54 -0.31 -13.52
CA GLU A 124 -3.52 -1.35 -13.57
C GLU A 124 -3.81 -2.46 -12.56
N TYR A 125 -4.41 -2.12 -11.42
CA TYR A 125 -4.81 -3.09 -10.39
C TYR A 125 -5.86 -4.07 -10.93
N TYR A 126 -6.83 -3.59 -11.71
CA TYR A 126 -7.94 -4.38 -12.25
C TYR A 126 -7.76 -4.76 -13.73
N LEU A 127 -6.53 -4.95 -14.20
CA LEU A 127 -6.29 -5.50 -15.55
C LEU A 127 -6.88 -6.90 -15.68
N ASP A 128 -7.38 -7.23 -16.87
CA ASP A 128 -7.96 -8.54 -17.20
C ASP A 128 -6.99 -9.69 -16.90
N ASP A 129 -5.70 -9.49 -17.12
CA ASP A 129 -4.65 -10.47 -16.84
C ASP A 129 -4.47 -10.78 -15.33
N ARG A 130 -4.99 -9.91 -14.44
CA ARG A 130 -5.01 -10.11 -12.97
C ARG A 130 -6.32 -10.69 -12.46
N ASN A 131 -7.03 -11.44 -13.27
CA ASN A 131 -8.36 -11.96 -12.98
C ASN A 131 -8.44 -13.03 -11.87
N ASN A 132 -7.35 -13.29 -11.20
CA ASN A 132 -7.27 -14.18 -10.02
C ASN A 132 -6.84 -13.44 -8.74
N GLY A 133 -6.75 -12.11 -8.81
CA GLY A 133 -6.35 -11.23 -7.71
C GLY A 133 -4.84 -11.13 -7.51
N THR A 134 -4.49 -10.51 -6.40
CA THR A 134 -3.11 -10.15 -6.05
C THR A 134 -2.65 -10.76 -4.72
N LEU A 135 -3.51 -11.58 -4.07
CA LEU A 135 -3.20 -12.20 -2.78
C LEU A 135 -2.00 -13.12 -2.90
N VAL A 136 -1.02 -12.92 -2.05
CA VAL A 136 0.19 -13.72 -1.94
C VAL A 136 0.45 -14.08 -0.48
N CYS A 137 0.93 -15.28 -0.26
CA CYS A 137 1.35 -15.77 1.05
C CYS A 137 2.87 -15.96 1.03
N MET A 138 3.54 -15.58 2.12
CA MET A 138 4.99 -15.71 2.26
C MET A 138 5.32 -16.60 3.45
N SER A 139 6.10 -17.63 3.24
CA SER A 139 6.64 -18.47 4.29
C SER A 139 8.14 -18.66 4.08
N SER A 140 8.97 -18.23 5.04
CA SER A 140 10.43 -18.31 4.94
C SER A 140 10.98 -17.76 3.61
N HIS A 141 10.51 -16.58 3.20
CA HIS A 141 10.85 -15.90 1.93
C HIS A 141 10.47 -16.67 0.65
N THR A 142 9.61 -17.67 0.76
CA THR A 142 9.10 -18.42 -0.40
C THR A 142 7.64 -18.05 -0.61
N PRO A 143 7.26 -17.50 -1.79
CA PRO A 143 5.89 -17.14 -2.07
C PRO A 143 5.05 -18.38 -2.37
N ASN A 144 3.79 -18.35 -1.94
CA ASN A 144 2.76 -19.30 -2.35
C ASN A 144 1.40 -18.57 -2.46
N PHE A 145 0.42 -19.19 -3.08
CA PHE A 145 -0.89 -18.59 -3.34
C PHE A 145 -2.04 -19.32 -2.62
N ASN A 146 -1.71 -20.18 -1.67
CA ASN A 146 -2.71 -20.90 -0.89
C ASN A 146 -2.70 -20.44 0.57
N PRO A 147 -3.67 -19.62 1.00
CA PRO A 147 -3.74 -19.12 2.36
C PRO A 147 -4.00 -20.19 3.42
N PHE A 148 -4.39 -21.40 2.99
CA PHE A 148 -4.65 -22.53 3.88
C PHE A 148 -3.44 -23.45 4.09
N THR A 149 -2.31 -23.14 3.45
CA THR A 149 -1.04 -23.83 3.70
C THR A 149 -0.34 -23.12 4.86
N ASN A 150 0.23 -23.89 5.78
CA ASN A 150 0.98 -23.35 6.94
C ASN A 150 0.20 -22.28 7.75
N ILE A 151 -1.07 -22.52 8.02
CA ILE A 151 -1.95 -21.60 8.75
C ILE A 151 -1.29 -21.15 10.07
N GLY A 152 -1.20 -19.82 10.27
CA GLY A 152 -0.54 -19.21 11.42
C GLY A 152 0.98 -19.10 11.31
N ASN A 153 1.62 -19.63 10.25
CA ASN A 153 3.07 -19.60 10.04
C ASN A 153 3.45 -19.01 8.66
N GLN A 154 2.59 -18.20 8.08
CA GLN A 154 2.87 -17.47 6.85
C GLN A 154 2.25 -16.08 6.93
N ASP A 155 2.88 -15.11 6.30
CA ASP A 155 2.31 -13.79 6.09
C ASP A 155 1.36 -13.85 4.89
N ILE A 156 0.23 -13.17 5.00
CA ILE A 156 -0.76 -13.05 3.93
C ILE A 156 -0.87 -11.57 3.60
N SER A 157 -0.62 -11.23 2.36
CA SER A 157 -0.69 -9.87 1.87
C SER A 157 -1.39 -9.79 0.51
N SER A 158 -1.80 -8.58 0.14
CA SER A 158 -2.35 -8.27 -1.17
C SER A 158 -1.76 -6.96 -1.67
N PHE A 159 -1.72 -6.78 -2.97
CA PHE A 159 -1.23 -5.52 -3.54
C PHE A 159 -2.14 -4.36 -3.13
N VAL A 160 -1.54 -3.20 -2.98
CA VAL A 160 -2.24 -1.97 -2.58
C VAL A 160 -2.86 -1.31 -3.81
N ASN A 161 -4.16 -0.99 -3.73
CA ASN A 161 -4.83 -0.12 -4.69
C ASN A 161 -4.67 1.33 -4.24
N PHE A 162 -3.70 2.04 -4.81
CA PHE A 162 -3.39 3.42 -4.46
C PHE A 162 -4.48 4.43 -4.85
N SER A 163 -5.25 4.14 -5.91
CA SER A 163 -6.42 4.96 -6.25
C SER A 163 -7.49 4.91 -5.16
N HIS A 164 -7.70 3.75 -4.54
CA HIS A 164 -8.62 3.61 -3.41
C HIS A 164 -8.16 4.43 -2.19
N ILE A 165 -6.87 4.35 -1.83
CA ILE A 165 -6.32 5.15 -0.74
C ILE A 165 -6.47 6.65 -1.03
N SER A 166 -6.15 7.10 -2.25
CA SER A 166 -6.27 8.49 -2.68
C SER A 166 -7.73 8.98 -2.56
N ASN A 167 -8.69 8.20 -3.06
CA ASN A 167 -10.11 8.53 -2.97
C ASN A 167 -10.58 8.68 -1.51
N ILE A 168 -10.23 7.73 -0.65
CA ILE A 168 -10.60 7.79 0.77
C ILE A 168 -9.94 9.00 1.44
N SER A 169 -8.68 9.29 1.13
CA SER A 169 -7.91 10.36 1.74
C SER A 169 -8.59 11.72 1.61
N SER A 170 -9.22 11.98 0.46
CA SER A 170 -9.95 13.23 0.20
C SER A 170 -11.09 13.47 1.19
N LYS A 171 -11.72 12.43 1.72
CA LYS A 171 -12.82 12.49 2.70
C LYS A 171 -12.35 12.97 4.08
N TYR A 172 -11.05 12.87 4.34
CA TYR A 172 -10.43 13.21 5.63
C TYR A 172 -9.48 14.40 5.55
N ASN A 173 -9.70 15.30 4.58
CA ASN A 173 -8.89 16.51 4.37
C ASN A 173 -7.41 16.21 4.13
N LEU A 174 -7.10 15.07 3.52
CA LEU A 174 -5.79 14.73 3.01
C LEU A 174 -5.77 14.94 1.50
N LYS A 175 -4.89 15.80 1.02
CA LYS A 175 -4.70 16.05 -0.40
C LYS A 175 -3.64 15.11 -0.95
N THR A 176 -3.96 14.33 -1.97
CA THR A 176 -2.95 13.58 -2.72
C THR A 176 -2.11 14.56 -3.55
N VAL A 177 -0.80 14.55 -3.38
CA VAL A 177 0.14 15.48 -4.01
C VAL A 177 1.20 14.78 -4.85
N GLY A 178 1.38 13.47 -4.67
CA GLY A 178 2.30 12.67 -5.48
C GLY A 178 1.92 11.20 -5.54
N TYR A 179 2.19 10.59 -6.70
CA TYR A 179 2.17 9.16 -6.92
C TYR A 179 3.29 8.81 -7.90
N LEU A 180 4.25 8.02 -7.47
CA LEU A 180 5.46 7.74 -8.24
C LEU A 180 6.05 6.39 -7.82
N SER A 181 7.01 5.87 -8.59
CA SER A 181 7.74 4.68 -8.16
C SER A 181 8.64 4.99 -6.96
N GLN A 182 8.97 3.99 -6.15
CA GLN A 182 9.93 4.14 -5.06
C GLN A 182 11.27 4.68 -5.57
N ALA A 183 11.75 4.17 -6.70
CA ALA A 183 12.99 4.64 -7.31
C ALA A 183 12.92 6.14 -7.62
N SER A 184 11.83 6.60 -8.23
CA SER A 184 11.64 8.02 -8.55
C SER A 184 11.62 8.88 -7.30
N LEU A 185 10.94 8.44 -6.23
CA LEU A 185 10.95 9.16 -4.95
C LEU A 185 12.37 9.27 -4.39
N LEU A 186 13.09 8.15 -4.30
CA LEU A 186 14.44 8.12 -3.73
C LEU A 186 15.43 8.96 -4.54
N LEU A 187 15.35 8.91 -5.87
CA LEU A 187 16.18 9.73 -6.75
C LEU A 187 15.89 11.23 -6.56
N ASN A 188 14.62 11.61 -6.50
CA ASN A 188 14.21 13.00 -6.25
C ASN A 188 14.66 13.50 -4.86
N LEU A 189 14.78 12.61 -3.89
CA LEU A 189 15.30 12.90 -2.54
C LEU A 189 16.83 12.89 -2.46
N GLY A 190 17.55 12.66 -3.56
CA GLY A 190 19.01 12.72 -3.61
C GLY A 190 19.70 11.49 -3.04
N ILE A 191 19.13 10.29 -3.17
CA ILE A 191 19.74 9.04 -2.64
C ILE A 191 21.15 8.81 -3.18
N LEU A 192 21.45 9.22 -4.43
CA LEU A 192 22.78 9.05 -5.03
C LEU A 192 23.80 9.96 -4.39
N ASP A 193 23.43 11.18 -4.03
CA ASP A 193 24.32 12.13 -3.34
C ASP A 193 24.65 11.61 -1.94
N ILE A 194 23.63 11.14 -1.21
CA ILE A 194 23.81 10.52 0.11
C ILE A 194 24.75 9.32 0.04
N TYR A 195 24.58 8.49 -1.00
CA TYR A 195 25.43 7.31 -1.21
C TYR A 195 26.90 7.70 -1.47
N ASN A 196 27.11 8.72 -2.30
CA ASN A 196 28.46 9.24 -2.61
C ASN A 196 29.13 9.90 -1.39
N GLU A 197 28.41 10.74 -0.66
CA GLU A 197 28.91 11.45 0.53
C GLU A 197 29.37 10.50 1.64
N LYS A 198 28.62 9.42 1.87
CA LYS A 198 28.96 8.43 2.91
C LYS A 198 30.18 7.58 2.58
N LYS A 199 30.83 7.79 1.43
CA LYS A 199 31.98 6.98 0.95
C LYS A 199 31.70 5.46 0.98
N ILE A 200 30.43 5.08 0.79
CA ILE A 200 29.98 3.69 0.78
C ILE A 200 30.46 2.97 -0.51
N ASN A 201 31.04 3.73 -1.45
CA ASN A 201 31.39 3.33 -2.82
C ASN A 201 32.24 2.06 -2.95
N ASN A 202 32.86 1.59 -1.86
CA ASN A 202 33.74 0.41 -1.89
C ASN A 202 33.07 -0.82 -1.20
N ASN A 203 31.81 -0.73 -0.75
CA ASN A 203 31.13 -1.85 -0.15
C ASN A 203 30.16 -2.51 -1.16
N PRO A 204 30.49 -3.70 -1.72
CA PRO A 204 29.64 -4.39 -2.69
C PRO A 204 28.24 -4.70 -2.16
N PHE A 205 28.10 -4.91 -0.86
CA PHE A 205 26.81 -5.17 -0.21
C PHE A 205 25.89 -3.94 -0.28
N GLU A 206 26.42 -2.76 0.04
CA GLU A 206 25.65 -1.51 0.00
C GLU A 206 25.28 -1.12 -1.44
N LEU A 207 26.17 -1.36 -2.40
CA LEU A 207 25.84 -1.16 -3.81
C LEU A 207 24.73 -2.09 -4.27
N ASN A 208 24.73 -3.34 -3.82
CA ASN A 208 23.69 -4.29 -4.17
C ASN A 208 22.34 -3.89 -3.54
N ASN A 209 22.35 -3.43 -2.30
CA ASN A 209 21.17 -2.89 -1.63
C ASN A 209 20.60 -1.68 -2.38
N LEU A 210 21.47 -0.73 -2.79
CA LEU A 210 21.06 0.43 -3.58
C LEU A 210 20.42 0.01 -4.91
N LYS A 211 21.00 -0.97 -5.61
CA LYS A 211 20.43 -1.53 -6.84
C LYS A 211 19.06 -2.13 -6.60
N ASN A 212 18.89 -2.88 -5.52
CA ASN A 212 17.60 -3.52 -5.20
C ASN A 212 16.47 -2.52 -4.99
N ILE A 213 16.75 -1.36 -4.39
CA ILE A 213 15.71 -0.34 -4.13
C ILE A 213 15.47 0.61 -5.32
N LEU A 214 16.37 0.63 -6.34
CA LEU A 214 16.28 1.56 -7.47
C LEU A 214 15.97 0.90 -8.81
N LEU A 215 16.37 -0.36 -9.04
CA LEU A 215 16.21 -0.95 -10.37
C LEU A 215 14.76 -1.36 -10.66
N PRO A 216 14.32 -1.28 -11.94
CA PRO A 216 12.94 -1.57 -12.35
C PRO A 216 12.49 -3.00 -12.05
N ASN A 217 13.37 -3.98 -12.21
CA ASN A 217 13.06 -5.41 -12.03
C ASN A 217 13.13 -5.86 -10.56
N THR A 218 13.28 -4.92 -9.64
CA THR A 218 13.38 -5.15 -8.21
C THR A 218 12.36 -4.27 -7.48
N MET A 219 12.64 -3.85 -6.27
CA MET A 219 11.74 -3.00 -5.49
C MET A 219 11.52 -1.60 -6.09
N GLY A 220 12.46 -1.11 -6.91
CA GLY A 220 12.44 0.27 -7.41
C GLY A 220 11.17 0.63 -8.19
N GLU A 221 10.65 -0.26 -9.01
CA GLU A 221 9.43 -0.03 -9.81
C GLU A 221 8.21 -0.76 -9.24
N LEU A 222 8.38 -1.93 -8.61
CA LEU A 222 7.27 -2.67 -8.00
C LEU A 222 6.63 -1.91 -6.84
N PHE A 223 7.46 -1.23 -6.04
CA PHE A 223 6.98 -0.37 -4.98
C PHE A 223 6.60 0.99 -5.51
N LYS A 224 5.48 1.50 -5.02
CA LYS A 224 4.97 2.84 -5.32
C LYS A 224 4.97 3.68 -4.05
N ALA A 225 5.13 4.97 -4.25
CA ALA A 225 5.01 5.95 -3.18
C ALA A 225 3.79 6.85 -3.45
N LEU A 226 2.86 6.88 -2.51
CA LEU A 226 1.75 7.82 -2.48
C LEU A 226 2.05 8.88 -1.43
N ILE A 227 2.02 10.13 -1.84
CA ILE A 227 2.28 11.26 -0.97
C ILE A 227 0.98 12.01 -0.72
N LEU A 228 0.58 12.05 0.55
CA LEU A 228 -0.57 12.81 1.01
C LEU A 228 -0.09 14.03 1.82
N SER A 229 -0.81 15.14 1.74
CA SER A 229 -0.51 16.34 2.52
C SER A 229 -1.72 16.81 3.31
N LYS A 230 -1.47 17.39 4.47
CA LYS A 230 -2.47 18.06 5.30
C LYS A 230 -1.98 19.45 5.70
N ASN A 231 -2.81 20.48 5.42
CA ASN A 231 -2.53 21.87 5.78
C ASN A 231 -1.15 22.41 5.30
N ILE A 232 -0.64 21.88 4.18
CA ILE A 232 0.55 22.37 3.50
C ILE A 232 0.12 23.10 2.23
N ASN A 233 0.53 24.37 2.11
CA ASN A 233 0.23 25.22 0.96
C ASN A 233 1.40 25.36 -0.02
N GLN A 234 2.55 24.74 0.27
CA GLN A 234 3.74 24.80 -0.57
C GLN A 234 3.83 23.58 -1.48
N ASP A 235 4.31 23.81 -2.69
CA ASP A 235 4.66 22.73 -3.60
C ASP A 235 5.83 21.94 -3.04
N LEU A 236 5.72 20.64 -3.04
CA LEU A 236 6.82 19.75 -2.66
C LEU A 236 7.73 19.54 -3.88
N LEU A 237 8.88 20.21 -3.90
CA LEU A 237 9.82 20.16 -5.02
C LEU A 237 10.32 18.73 -5.31
N SER A 238 10.52 17.95 -4.26
CA SER A 238 11.02 16.56 -4.33
C SER A 238 10.09 15.55 -5.00
N ILE A 239 8.88 15.94 -5.40
CA ILE A 239 7.93 15.04 -6.06
C ILE A 239 7.48 15.54 -7.44
N LYS A 240 8.09 16.60 -7.97
CA LYS A 240 7.70 17.16 -9.28
C LYS A 240 8.13 16.27 -10.44
N GLU A 241 9.33 15.70 -10.36
CA GLU A 241 9.83 14.83 -11.41
C GLU A 241 9.23 13.43 -11.30
N PHE A 242 8.83 12.85 -12.44
CA PHE A 242 8.25 11.51 -12.54
C PHE A 242 6.96 11.29 -11.72
N ASN A 243 6.28 12.37 -11.33
CA ASN A 243 4.99 12.28 -10.66
C ASN A 243 3.92 11.80 -11.66
N GLN A 244 3.21 10.76 -11.31
CA GLN A 244 2.17 10.11 -12.11
C GLN A 244 0.79 10.30 -11.47
N LEU A 245 0.58 11.44 -10.80
CA LEU A 245 -0.65 11.74 -10.06
C LEU A 245 -1.92 11.62 -10.94
N GLU A 246 -1.80 11.88 -12.21
CA GLU A 246 -2.89 11.78 -13.19
C GLU A 246 -3.39 10.34 -13.43
N LYS A 247 -2.66 9.34 -12.97
CA LYS A 247 -3.08 7.93 -13.05
C LYS A 247 -4.04 7.51 -11.94
N LEU A 248 -4.07 8.25 -10.83
CA LEU A 248 -4.93 7.97 -9.68
C LEU A 248 -6.37 8.49 -9.92
#